data_f4f17b5ceac9e817479f500ecb096cc4
#
_entry.id   f4f17b5ceac9e817479f500ecb096cc4
#
_cell.length_a   1.000
_cell.length_b   1.000
_cell.length_c   1.000
_cell.angle_alpha   90.00
_cell.angle_beta   90.00
_cell.angle_gamma   90.00
#
_symmetry.space_group_name_H-M   'P 1'
#
loop_
_entity.id
_entity.type
_entity.pdbx_description
1 polymer ?
#
loop_
_entity_poly.entity_id
_entity_poly.type
_entity_poly.pdbx_seq_one_letter_code
_entity_poly.pdbx_strand_id
1 'polypeptide(L)'
;FRDDSSWDGPEPELTLAINSGGEIFGFAVGNDVSSRSIEGENPLYLPQAKVYRGSCAVGPCLLLGRDALKSDASIKLTITRAGKVVFDDSTDLTQLKRSFEELVEFL
;
A
#
# COMPACT_ATOMS: atom_id res chain seq x y z
N PHE A 1 7.32 3.55 12.80
CA PHE A 1 6.07 3.49 13.58
C PHE A 1 5.94 4.73 14.44
N ARG A 2 4.72 5.06 14.84
CA ARG A 2 4.42 6.17 15.75
C ARG A 2 4.69 5.73 17.19
N ASP A 3 5.24 6.64 18.00
CA ASP A 3 5.51 6.37 19.45
C ASP A 3 4.24 6.39 20.31
N ASP A 4 3.18 7.04 19.79
CA ASP A 4 1.87 7.17 20.44
C ASP A 4 0.84 6.14 19.96
N SER A 5 1.26 5.16 19.14
CA SER A 5 0.42 4.06 18.65
C SER A 5 0.69 2.79 19.44
N SER A 6 -0.36 2.13 19.90
CA SER A 6 -0.27 0.83 20.57
C SER A 6 -0.42 -0.36 19.61
N TRP A 7 -0.88 -0.11 18.39
CA TRP A 7 -1.08 -1.14 17.38
C TRP A 7 -0.91 -0.57 15.97
N ASP A 8 0.20 -0.91 15.32
CA ASP A 8 0.49 -0.55 13.95
C ASP A 8 0.40 -1.79 13.05
N GLY A 9 -0.13 -1.61 11.84
CA GLY A 9 -0.26 -2.67 10.84
C GLY A 9 0.33 -2.27 9.50
N PRO A 10 1.07 -3.16 8.82
CA PRO A 10 1.44 -2.95 7.43
C PRO A 10 0.21 -3.09 6.53
N GLU A 11 0.14 -2.28 5.50
CA GLU A 11 -0.84 -2.38 4.41
C GLU A 11 -0.07 -2.48 3.09
N PRO A 12 0.23 -3.71 2.63
CA PRO A 12 0.92 -3.91 1.36
C PRO A 12 -0.01 -3.54 0.20
N GLU A 13 0.48 -2.70 -0.70
CA GLU A 13 -0.30 -2.09 -1.76
C GLU A 13 0.41 -2.11 -3.10
N LEU A 14 -0.37 -2.05 -4.18
CA LEU A 14 0.14 -1.67 -5.48
C LEU A 14 0.20 -0.15 -5.57
N THR A 15 1.37 0.37 -5.92
CA THR A 15 1.58 1.80 -6.17
C THR A 15 1.57 2.08 -7.67
N LEU A 16 0.74 3.02 -8.10
CA LEU A 16 0.72 3.53 -9.47
C LEU A 16 1.67 4.71 -9.60
N ALA A 17 2.59 4.67 -10.55
CA ALA A 17 3.41 5.81 -10.92
C ALA A 17 2.72 6.57 -12.06
N ILE A 18 2.34 7.83 -11.80
CA ILE A 18 1.51 8.64 -12.68
C ILE A 18 2.28 9.92 -13.00
N ASN A 19 2.30 10.31 -14.28
CA ASN A 19 2.91 11.56 -14.73
C ASN A 19 1.97 12.76 -14.53
N SER A 20 2.46 13.97 -14.80
CA SER A 20 1.66 15.21 -14.68
C SER A 20 0.49 15.32 -15.67
N GLY A 21 0.42 14.45 -16.67
CA GLY A 21 -0.69 14.35 -17.61
C GLY A 21 -1.76 13.34 -17.18
N GLY A 22 -1.62 12.71 -16.00
CA GLY A 22 -2.56 11.69 -15.53
C GLY A 22 -2.34 10.30 -16.15
N GLU A 23 -1.18 10.07 -16.81
CA GLU A 23 -0.91 8.79 -17.46
C GLU A 23 -0.09 7.88 -16.52
N ILE A 24 -0.52 6.63 -16.39
CA ILE A 24 0.23 5.61 -15.65
C ILE A 24 1.43 5.20 -16.51
N PHE A 25 2.64 5.34 -15.98
CA PHE A 25 3.87 4.94 -16.66
C PHE A 25 4.63 3.81 -15.96
N GLY A 26 4.18 3.39 -14.78
CA GLY A 26 4.81 2.29 -14.06
C GLY A 26 4.10 1.90 -12.77
N PHE A 27 4.67 0.88 -12.12
CA PHE A 27 4.13 0.27 -10.92
C PHE A 27 5.23 -0.02 -9.91
N ALA A 28 4.92 0.09 -8.63
CA ALA A 28 5.82 -0.30 -7.54
C ALA A 28 5.04 -1.03 -6.43
N VAL A 29 5.77 -1.61 -5.50
CA VAL A 29 5.19 -2.09 -4.24
C VAL A 29 5.14 -0.94 -3.26
N GLY A 30 4.02 -0.76 -2.59
CA GLY A 30 3.81 0.17 -1.50
C GLY A 30 3.54 -0.53 -0.18
N ASN A 31 3.77 0.17 0.90
CA ASN A 31 3.34 -0.23 2.23
C ASN A 31 2.87 1.03 2.97
N ASP A 32 1.57 1.14 3.17
CA ASP A 32 0.94 2.21 3.94
C ASP A 32 0.79 1.75 5.39
N VAL A 33 1.82 2.01 6.19
CA VAL A 33 1.83 1.57 7.60
C VAL A 33 0.88 2.42 8.43
N SER A 34 -0.21 1.80 8.85
CA SER A 34 -1.32 2.47 9.54
C SER A 34 -1.31 2.21 11.04
N SER A 35 -1.60 3.25 11.82
CA SER A 35 -1.89 3.09 13.25
C SER A 35 -3.33 2.63 13.45
N ARG A 36 -3.51 1.34 13.70
CA ARG A 36 -4.84 0.74 13.93
C ARG A 36 -5.48 1.23 15.22
N SER A 37 -4.69 1.56 16.24
CA SER A 37 -5.22 2.11 17.48
C SER A 37 -5.83 3.50 17.29
N ILE A 38 -5.16 4.40 16.54
CA ILE A 38 -5.67 5.75 16.27
C ILE A 38 -6.86 5.69 15.29
N GLU A 39 -6.76 4.87 14.25
CA GLU A 39 -7.87 4.66 13.29
C GLU A 39 -9.14 4.16 13.99
N GLY A 40 -9.00 3.26 14.96
CA GLY A 40 -10.10 2.67 15.70
C GLY A 40 -10.75 3.60 16.73
N GLU A 41 -10.08 4.66 17.15
CA GLU A 41 -10.65 5.61 18.11
C GLU A 41 -11.78 6.45 17.52
N ASN A 42 -11.56 6.96 16.29
CA ASN A 42 -12.54 7.81 15.60
C ASN A 42 -12.24 7.81 14.08
N PRO A 43 -13.24 7.60 13.22
CA PRO A 43 -13.08 7.68 11.75
C PRO A 43 -12.47 9.00 11.26
N LEU A 44 -12.66 10.11 11.97
CA LEU A 44 -12.05 11.41 11.66
C LEU A 44 -10.52 11.43 11.87
N TYR A 45 -9.97 10.44 12.57
CA TYR A 45 -8.53 10.34 12.82
C TYR A 45 -7.78 9.55 11.72
N LEU A 46 -8.47 9.12 10.67
CA LEU A 46 -7.84 8.41 9.55
C LEU A 46 -6.60 9.13 8.99
N PRO A 47 -6.60 10.45 8.74
CA PRO A 47 -5.38 11.15 8.32
C PRO A 47 -4.24 11.05 9.34
N GLN A 48 -4.54 11.10 10.63
CA GLN A 48 -3.51 10.96 11.68
C GLN A 48 -2.95 9.53 11.76
N ALA A 49 -3.79 8.54 11.49
CA ALA A 49 -3.41 7.13 11.49
C ALA A 49 -2.48 6.76 10.33
N LYS A 50 -2.58 7.48 9.20
CA LYS A 50 -1.89 7.15 7.93
C LYS A 50 -0.85 8.19 7.51
N VAL A 51 -1.03 9.48 7.81
CA VAL A 51 -0.18 10.57 7.34
C VAL A 51 0.75 11.06 8.45
N TYR A 52 1.81 10.32 8.70
CA TYR A 52 2.86 10.68 9.65
C TYR A 52 4.25 10.41 9.03
N ARG A 53 5.31 10.95 9.64
CA ARG A 53 6.66 10.81 9.12
C ARG A 53 7.08 9.33 9.05
N GLY A 54 7.36 8.84 7.84
CA GLY A 54 7.78 7.46 7.61
C GLY A 54 6.64 6.44 7.60
N SER A 55 5.39 6.87 7.44
CA SER A 55 4.23 5.98 7.34
C SER A 55 4.20 5.18 6.03
N CYS A 56 4.67 5.77 4.94
CA CYS A 56 4.63 5.15 3.63
C CYS A 56 6.03 4.76 3.15
N ALA A 57 6.16 3.54 2.65
CA ALA A 57 7.33 3.06 1.95
C ALA A 57 6.95 2.63 0.53
N VAL A 58 7.74 3.03 -0.46
CA VAL A 58 7.55 2.65 -1.87
C VAL A 58 8.87 2.14 -2.42
N GLY A 59 8.85 1.04 -3.13
CA GLY A 59 10.03 0.47 -3.75
C GLY A 59 10.04 -1.08 -3.70
N PRO A 60 11.19 -1.73 -3.86
CA PRO A 60 12.54 -1.16 -4.03
C PRO A 60 12.84 -0.68 -5.46
N CYS A 61 11.95 -0.94 -6.42
CA CYS A 61 12.12 -0.55 -7.82
C CYS A 61 10.78 -0.16 -8.43
N LEU A 62 10.84 0.45 -9.60
CA LEU A 62 9.70 0.79 -10.42
C LEU A 62 9.68 -0.12 -11.65
N LEU A 63 8.59 -0.85 -11.85
CA LEU A 63 8.32 -1.58 -13.08
C LEU A 63 7.78 -0.60 -14.13
N LEU A 64 8.56 -0.29 -15.15
CA LEU A 64 8.18 0.67 -16.17
C LEU A 64 7.30 0.03 -17.25
N GLY A 65 6.31 0.77 -17.71
CA GLY A 65 5.38 0.41 -18.76
C GLY A 65 3.96 0.21 -18.26
N ARG A 66 3.00 0.81 -18.95
CA ARG A 66 1.57 0.71 -18.61
C ARG A 66 1.06 -0.74 -18.60
N ASP A 67 1.53 -1.54 -19.55
CA ASP A 67 1.09 -2.93 -19.74
C ASP A 67 2.08 -3.96 -19.13
N ALA A 68 3.06 -3.50 -18.34
CA ALA A 68 4.09 -4.36 -17.78
C ALA A 68 3.58 -5.25 -16.63
N LEU A 69 2.54 -4.79 -15.92
CA LEU A 69 1.97 -5.52 -14.81
C LEU A 69 0.90 -6.51 -15.31
N LYS A 70 1.03 -7.76 -14.89
CA LYS A 70 0.02 -8.79 -15.20
C LYS A 70 -1.25 -8.57 -14.38
N SER A 71 -2.41 -8.86 -14.97
CA SER A 71 -3.72 -8.72 -14.31
C SER A 71 -3.91 -9.66 -13.11
N ASP A 72 -3.13 -10.73 -13.02
CA ASP A 72 -3.12 -11.71 -11.93
C ASP A 72 -1.90 -11.56 -10.99
N ALA A 73 -1.18 -10.43 -11.08
CA ALA A 73 -0.03 -10.20 -10.22
C ALA A 73 -0.41 -10.29 -8.74
N SER A 74 0.41 -11.00 -7.97
CA SER A 74 0.16 -11.20 -6.54
C SER A 74 0.90 -10.18 -5.69
N ILE A 75 0.28 -9.81 -4.56
CA ILE A 75 0.87 -9.05 -3.48
C ILE A 75 1.02 -9.98 -2.30
N LYS A 76 2.25 -10.24 -1.87
CA LYS A 76 2.55 -11.09 -0.73
C LYS A 76 3.06 -10.27 0.44
N LEU A 77 2.55 -10.54 1.65
CA LEU A 77 3.05 -10.00 2.90
C LEU A 77 3.59 -11.11 3.79
N THR A 78 4.84 -10.98 4.20
CA THR A 78 5.44 -11.84 5.21
C THR A 78 5.93 -10.97 6.37
N ILE A 79 5.51 -11.25 7.60
CA ILE A 79 5.97 -10.56 8.80
C ILE A 79 6.85 -11.52 9.61
N THR A 80 8.07 -11.07 9.89
CA THR A 80 9.02 -11.82 10.70
C THR A 80 9.31 -11.07 12.01
N ARG A 81 9.21 -11.76 13.13
CA ARG A 81 9.52 -11.22 14.46
C ARG A 81 10.50 -12.16 15.18
N ALA A 82 11.62 -11.61 15.65
CA ALA A 82 12.67 -12.39 16.31
C ALA A 82 13.11 -13.64 15.50
N GLY A 83 13.26 -13.50 14.18
CA GLY A 83 13.67 -14.57 13.27
C GLY A 83 12.60 -15.62 12.95
N LYS A 84 11.37 -15.46 13.45
CA LYS A 84 10.23 -16.35 13.16
C LYS A 84 9.18 -15.64 12.32
N VAL A 85 8.65 -16.34 11.32
CA VAL A 85 7.50 -15.87 10.55
C VAL A 85 6.27 -15.91 11.46
N VAL A 86 5.63 -14.75 11.65
CA VAL A 86 4.40 -14.61 12.47
C VAL A 86 3.18 -14.33 11.61
N PHE A 87 3.37 -13.96 10.34
CA PHE A 87 2.32 -13.80 9.35
C PHE A 87 2.90 -14.09 7.96
N ASP A 88 2.17 -14.79 7.12
CA ASP A 88 2.51 -15.05 5.72
C ASP A 88 1.21 -15.27 4.94
N ASP A 89 0.85 -14.33 4.07
CA ASP A 89 -0.36 -14.41 3.26
C ASP A 89 -0.18 -13.63 1.96
N SER A 90 -1.10 -13.83 1.00
CA SER A 90 -1.07 -13.17 -0.28
C SER A 90 -2.47 -12.91 -0.82
N THR A 91 -2.60 -11.88 -1.62
CA THR A 91 -3.75 -11.58 -2.48
C THR A 91 -3.27 -11.35 -3.91
N ASP A 92 -4.17 -11.16 -4.85
CA ASP A 92 -3.84 -10.84 -6.22
C ASP A 92 -4.73 -9.71 -6.79
N LEU A 93 -4.34 -9.16 -7.93
CA LEU A 93 -5.03 -8.02 -8.54
C LEU A 93 -6.40 -8.38 -9.13
N THR A 94 -6.75 -9.66 -9.24
CA THR A 94 -8.10 -10.07 -9.68
C THR A 94 -9.19 -9.69 -8.66
N GLN A 95 -8.77 -9.41 -7.41
CA GLN A 95 -9.66 -8.93 -6.34
C GLN A 95 -9.96 -7.42 -6.45
N LEU A 96 -9.21 -6.68 -7.26
CA LEU A 96 -9.43 -5.26 -7.47
C LEU A 96 -10.71 -5.02 -8.26
N LYS A 97 -11.63 -4.25 -7.70
CA LYS A 97 -12.96 -3.99 -8.30
C LYS A 97 -12.98 -2.79 -9.25
N ARG A 98 -12.07 -1.85 -9.06
CA ARG A 98 -11.93 -0.64 -9.87
C ARG A 98 -10.76 -0.79 -10.84
N SER A 99 -10.91 -0.27 -12.05
CA SER A 99 -9.80 -0.19 -13.00
C SER A 99 -8.76 0.83 -12.55
N PHE A 100 -7.56 0.74 -13.08
CA PHE A 100 -6.51 1.72 -12.78
C PHE A 100 -6.88 3.12 -13.29
N GLU A 101 -7.57 3.19 -14.43
CA GLU A 101 -8.09 4.44 -14.99
C GLU A 101 -9.09 5.09 -14.04
N GLU A 102 -10.06 4.33 -13.52
CA GLU A 102 -11.00 4.84 -12.51
C GLU A 102 -10.30 5.37 -11.26
N LEU A 103 -9.21 4.70 -10.81
CA LEU A 103 -8.45 5.18 -9.66
C LEU A 103 -7.74 6.51 -9.94
N VAL A 104 -7.23 6.71 -11.16
CA VAL A 104 -6.58 7.97 -11.57
C VAL A 104 -7.58 9.11 -11.68
N GLU A 105 -8.84 8.84 -12.06
CA GLU A 105 -9.89 9.86 -12.16
C GLU A 105 -10.24 10.52 -10.81
N PHE A 106 -9.86 9.91 -9.68
CA PHE A 106 -10.08 10.47 -8.33
C PHE A 106 -8.93 11.36 -7.83
N LEU A 107 -7.85 11.56 -8.59
CA LEU A 107 -6.74 12.44 -8.24
C LEU A 107 -6.96 13.87 -8.73
#